data_06897efebd2b16c07eb9ec1d33567850
#
_entry.id   06897efebd2b16c07eb9ec1d33567850
#
_cell.length_a   1.000
_cell.length_b   1.000
_cell.length_c   1.000
_cell.angle_alpha   90.00
_cell.angle_beta   90.00
_cell.angle_gamma   90.00
#
_symmetry.space_group_name_H-M   'P 1'
#
loop_
_entity.id
_entity.type
_entity.pdbx_description
1 polymer ?
#
loop_
_entity_poly.entity_id
_entity_poly.type
_entity_poly.pdbx_seq_one_letter_code
_entity_poly.pdbx_strand_id
1 'polypeptide(L)'
;MTPTPTPTPSPGGSLPRHVLTGYWQDFTNGATPMRLSAVNSNYDLIAVAFANADPANPGGVTFSIDSGLSSALGGYTEAQFTSDIATLHAHGKKVIISVGGQNGTISVSDATSAANFANSVYGLIRTYGFDGVDIDLENGINPTYMASALHQLSARVGSGLIITLAPQTIDMQSTGDGYFQLALNIKDILTIVNMQYYNSGSMLGCNGNVYSEGTEDFLTALACIQLQGGLRPDQVGLGLPASGSAAGGGYVSPSVINAALDCLARGTNCGSFKPSTTYPSIRGAMTWSISWDASNGYNFANTVKPHLNSLP
;
A
#
# COMPACT_ATOMS: atom_id res chain seq x y z
N MET A 1 1.44 7.00 41.01
CA MET A 1 1.45 7.00 39.53
C MET A 1 1.01 5.61 39.09
N THR A 2 -0.18 5.49 38.57
CA THR A 2 -0.69 4.23 38.01
C THR A 2 0.09 3.90 36.73
N PRO A 3 0.65 2.69 36.59
CA PRO A 3 1.37 2.34 35.37
C PRO A 3 0.41 2.41 34.14
N THR A 4 0.83 3.14 33.12
CA THR A 4 0.12 3.16 31.83
C THR A 4 0.09 1.73 31.30
N PRO A 5 -1.09 1.20 30.93
CA PRO A 5 -1.15 -0.16 30.42
C PRO A 5 -0.31 -0.27 29.14
N THR A 6 0.61 -1.21 29.12
CA THR A 6 1.35 -1.61 27.92
C THR A 6 0.34 -2.05 26.87
N PRO A 7 0.41 -1.54 25.63
CA PRO A 7 -0.52 -1.97 24.58
C PRO A 7 -0.37 -3.48 24.37
N THR A 8 -1.46 -4.18 24.55
CA THR A 8 -1.54 -5.60 24.18
C THR A 8 -1.35 -5.71 22.66
N PRO A 9 -0.51 -6.63 22.17
CA PRO A 9 -0.41 -6.86 20.73
C PRO A 9 -1.80 -7.11 20.15
N SER A 10 -2.10 -6.46 19.01
CA SER A 10 -3.37 -6.65 18.31
C SER A 10 -3.64 -8.14 18.10
N PRO A 11 -4.85 -8.65 18.35
CA PRO A 11 -5.18 -10.06 18.18
C PRO A 11 -5.18 -10.53 16.73
N GLY A 12 -4.99 -9.65 15.75
CA GLY A 12 -4.86 -10.02 14.36
C GLY A 12 -3.52 -10.69 14.09
N GLY A 13 -3.52 -11.96 13.65
CA GLY A 13 -2.32 -12.71 13.29
C GLY A 13 -1.40 -11.98 12.30
N SER A 14 -0.28 -12.61 11.92
CA SER A 14 0.63 -12.09 10.88
C SER A 14 -0.05 -12.05 9.51
N LEU A 15 0.40 -11.15 8.63
CA LEU A 15 0.00 -11.15 7.22
C LEU A 15 0.32 -12.49 6.57
N PRO A 16 -0.51 -12.96 5.61
CA PRO A 16 -0.21 -14.17 4.85
C PRO A 16 1.06 -13.99 4.01
N ARG A 17 1.58 -15.11 3.51
CA ARG A 17 2.77 -15.11 2.63
C ARG A 17 2.56 -14.23 1.40
N HIS A 18 1.41 -14.38 0.75
CA HIS A 18 0.98 -13.55 -0.39
C HIS A 18 -0.22 -12.71 0.02
N VAL A 19 -0.08 -11.40 -0.11
CA VAL A 19 -0.99 -10.41 0.44
C VAL A 19 -1.79 -9.74 -0.68
N LEU A 20 -3.10 -9.63 -0.49
CA LEU A 20 -3.93 -8.71 -1.26
C LEU A 20 -4.14 -7.44 -0.44
N THR A 21 -3.57 -6.33 -0.93
CA THR A 21 -3.74 -5.00 -0.35
C THR A 21 -4.79 -4.22 -1.12
N GLY A 22 -5.66 -3.49 -0.43
CA GLY A 22 -6.62 -2.58 -1.05
C GLY A 22 -6.67 -1.23 -0.34
N TYR A 23 -6.84 -0.16 -1.11
CA TYR A 23 -7.08 1.17 -0.56
C TYR A 23 -8.56 1.37 -0.28
N TRP A 24 -8.87 1.74 0.96
CA TRP A 24 -10.21 2.18 1.37
C TRP A 24 -10.27 3.71 1.31
N GLN A 25 -11.26 4.26 0.61
CA GLN A 25 -11.39 5.69 0.37
C GLN A 25 -12.18 6.37 1.49
N ASP A 26 -11.52 7.27 2.23
CA ASP A 26 -12.17 8.21 3.16
C ASP A 26 -12.67 9.46 2.41
N PHE A 27 -13.29 9.24 1.25
CA PHE A 27 -13.92 10.28 0.43
C PHE A 27 -14.81 9.64 -0.63
N THR A 28 -15.62 10.46 -1.30
CA THR A 28 -16.47 10.04 -2.43
C THR A 28 -15.92 10.61 -3.74
N ASN A 29 -15.89 9.76 -4.78
CA ASN A 29 -15.39 10.15 -6.13
C ASN A 29 -16.16 9.46 -7.26
N GLY A 30 -17.38 9.01 -7.01
CA GLY A 30 -18.21 8.26 -7.96
C GLY A 30 -18.09 6.74 -7.82
N ALA A 31 -17.06 6.22 -7.13
CA ALA A 31 -17.00 4.81 -6.76
C ALA A 31 -17.95 4.50 -5.59
N THR A 32 -18.26 3.23 -5.40
CA THR A 32 -19.19 2.80 -4.34
C THR A 32 -18.64 3.13 -2.94
N PRO A 33 -19.25 4.06 -2.20
CA PRO A 33 -18.83 4.35 -0.83
C PRO A 33 -19.20 3.20 0.10
N MET A 34 -18.38 2.93 1.10
CA MET A 34 -18.64 1.88 2.07
C MET A 34 -18.03 2.15 3.44
N ARG A 35 -18.65 1.60 4.48
CA ARG A 35 -18.02 1.51 5.79
C ARG A 35 -16.81 0.57 5.73
N LEU A 36 -15.85 0.79 6.60
CA LEU A 36 -14.64 -0.04 6.66
C LEU A 36 -14.98 -1.53 6.92
N SER A 37 -15.98 -1.81 7.77
CA SER A 37 -16.44 -3.18 8.04
C SER A 37 -17.08 -3.90 6.84
N ALA A 38 -17.46 -3.17 5.79
CA ALA A 38 -18.05 -3.74 4.58
C ALA A 38 -17.01 -4.14 3.52
N VAL A 39 -15.72 -3.96 3.80
CA VAL A 39 -14.63 -4.36 2.90
C VAL A 39 -14.71 -5.85 2.61
N ASN A 40 -14.55 -6.21 1.32
CA ASN A 40 -14.57 -7.60 0.88
C ASN A 40 -13.51 -8.43 1.63
N SER A 41 -13.91 -9.60 2.12
CA SER A 41 -13.08 -10.48 2.95
C SER A 41 -11.84 -11.05 2.25
N ASN A 42 -11.73 -10.90 0.93
CA ASN A 42 -10.53 -11.27 0.17
C ASN A 42 -9.34 -10.34 0.41
N TYR A 43 -9.56 -9.11 0.88
CA TYR A 43 -8.48 -8.20 1.23
C TYR A 43 -7.84 -8.61 2.56
N ASP A 44 -6.51 -8.69 2.59
CA ASP A 44 -5.72 -9.04 3.78
C ASP A 44 -5.24 -7.79 4.52
N LEU A 45 -4.86 -6.77 3.76
CA LEU A 45 -4.32 -5.49 4.23
C LEU A 45 -5.13 -4.35 3.62
N ILE A 46 -5.65 -3.48 4.47
CA ILE A 46 -6.45 -2.32 4.07
C ILE A 46 -5.67 -1.05 4.38
N ALA A 47 -5.39 -0.24 3.36
CA ALA A 47 -4.76 1.06 3.50
C ALA A 47 -5.84 2.15 3.47
N VAL A 48 -5.98 2.90 4.55
CA VAL A 48 -6.97 3.97 4.70
C VAL A 48 -6.45 5.24 4.02
N ALA A 49 -7.07 5.65 2.94
CA ALA A 49 -6.69 6.79 2.13
C ALA A 49 -7.60 8.02 2.44
N PHE A 50 -7.07 9.08 3.03
CA PHE A 50 -5.70 9.35 3.47
C PHE A 50 -5.70 10.12 4.79
N ALA A 51 -4.58 10.09 5.52
CA ALA A 51 -4.31 11.04 6.58
C ALA A 51 -4.18 12.46 6.01
N ASN A 52 -4.51 13.46 6.82
CA ASN A 52 -4.38 14.87 6.46
C ASN A 52 -3.07 15.44 7.01
N ALA A 53 -2.49 16.42 6.33
CA ALA A 53 -1.38 17.20 6.88
C ALA A 53 -1.84 17.97 8.15
N ASP A 54 -1.02 17.96 9.18
CA ASP A 54 -1.23 18.79 10.36
C ASP A 54 -0.64 20.19 10.10
N PRO A 55 -1.48 21.23 9.97
CA PRO A 55 -0.98 22.56 9.66
C PRO A 55 -0.17 23.20 10.80
N ALA A 56 -0.33 22.70 12.03
CA ALA A 56 0.38 23.21 13.20
C ALA A 56 1.76 22.57 13.40
N ASN A 57 1.98 21.38 12.85
CA ASN A 57 3.20 20.61 13.05
C ASN A 57 3.73 20.11 11.70
N PRO A 58 4.67 20.82 11.06
CA PRO A 58 5.22 20.41 9.76
C PRO A 58 5.70 18.95 9.74
N GLY A 59 5.27 18.18 8.75
CA GLY A 59 5.50 16.75 8.64
C GLY A 59 4.55 15.87 9.45
N GLY A 60 3.82 16.43 10.39
CA GLY A 60 2.80 15.75 11.18
C GLY A 60 1.53 15.47 10.38
N VAL A 61 0.76 14.50 10.83
CA VAL A 61 -0.50 14.08 10.20
C VAL A 61 -1.62 13.97 11.22
N THR A 62 -2.85 14.18 10.73
CA THR A 62 -4.10 13.96 11.44
C THR A 62 -5.02 13.05 10.65
N PHE A 63 -6.08 12.56 11.27
CA PHE A 63 -7.11 11.79 10.59
C PHE A 63 -8.48 12.10 11.18
N SER A 64 -9.48 12.19 10.31
CA SER A 64 -10.89 12.23 10.67
C SER A 64 -11.69 11.66 9.50
N ILE A 65 -12.88 11.12 9.78
CA ILE A 65 -13.79 10.67 8.72
C ILE A 65 -14.26 11.88 7.90
N ASP A 66 -14.14 11.79 6.59
CA ASP A 66 -14.61 12.81 5.66
C ASP A 66 -16.12 13.04 5.80
N SER A 67 -16.52 14.30 5.85
CA SER A 67 -17.94 14.65 6.06
C SER A 67 -18.83 14.24 4.88
N GLY A 68 -18.30 14.26 3.66
CA GLY A 68 -19.00 13.81 2.46
C GLY A 68 -19.22 12.30 2.48
N LEU A 69 -18.22 11.54 2.85
CA LEU A 69 -18.33 10.09 3.04
C LEU A 69 -19.29 9.76 4.18
N SER A 70 -19.17 10.42 5.32
CA SER A 70 -20.07 10.25 6.46
C SER A 70 -21.54 10.44 6.04
N SER A 71 -21.82 11.52 5.31
CA SER A 71 -23.16 11.83 4.80
C SER A 71 -23.67 10.77 3.82
N ALA A 72 -22.81 10.33 2.90
CA ALA A 72 -23.14 9.29 1.91
C ALA A 72 -23.49 7.94 2.58
N LEU A 73 -22.92 7.69 3.77
CA LEU A 73 -23.16 6.46 4.54
C LEU A 73 -24.21 6.63 5.65
N GLY A 74 -24.97 7.73 5.67
CA GLY A 74 -26.02 7.97 6.64
C GLY A 74 -25.53 8.34 8.04
N GLY A 75 -24.33 8.91 8.15
CA GLY A 75 -23.76 9.40 9.41
C GLY A 75 -22.68 8.50 9.99
N TYR A 76 -21.74 8.03 9.17
CA TYR A 76 -20.60 7.24 9.63
C TYR A 76 -19.68 8.05 10.55
N THR A 77 -19.42 7.56 11.77
CA THR A 77 -18.67 8.25 12.81
C THR A 77 -17.27 7.65 13.02
N GLU A 78 -16.38 8.42 13.63
CA GLU A 78 -15.04 7.93 14.02
C GLU A 78 -15.11 6.76 15.02
N ALA A 79 -16.09 6.78 15.94
CA ALA A 79 -16.31 5.67 16.88
C ALA A 79 -16.71 4.38 16.13
N GLN A 80 -17.55 4.48 15.13
CA GLN A 80 -17.92 3.36 14.27
C GLN A 80 -16.72 2.88 13.45
N PHE A 81 -15.94 3.79 12.90
CA PHE A 81 -14.71 3.47 12.16
C PHE A 81 -13.71 2.71 13.03
N THR A 82 -13.46 3.18 14.25
CA THR A 82 -12.58 2.50 15.21
C THR A 82 -13.10 1.10 15.56
N SER A 83 -14.40 0.96 15.76
CA SER A 83 -15.07 -0.34 15.98
C SER A 83 -14.92 -1.26 14.76
N ASP A 84 -14.99 -0.71 13.55
CA ASP A 84 -14.83 -1.47 12.31
C ASP A 84 -13.39 -1.99 12.16
N ILE A 85 -12.37 -1.24 12.59
CA ILE A 85 -10.98 -1.73 12.65
C ILE A 85 -10.89 -2.95 13.59
N ALA A 86 -11.49 -2.88 14.76
CA ALA A 86 -11.51 -4.02 15.69
C ALA A 86 -12.22 -5.24 15.09
N THR A 87 -13.29 -5.04 14.34
CA THR A 87 -14.00 -6.10 13.61
C THR A 87 -13.11 -6.76 12.56
N LEU A 88 -12.38 -5.96 11.78
CA LEU A 88 -11.42 -6.47 10.79
C LEU A 88 -10.29 -7.26 11.44
N HIS A 89 -9.76 -6.79 12.57
CA HIS A 89 -8.77 -7.53 13.36
C HIS A 89 -9.30 -8.89 13.82
N ALA A 90 -10.54 -8.95 14.29
CA ALA A 90 -11.17 -10.21 14.68
C ALA A 90 -11.30 -11.22 13.52
N HIS A 91 -11.33 -10.72 12.29
CA HIS A 91 -11.30 -11.53 11.06
C HIS A 91 -9.88 -11.76 10.50
N GLY A 92 -8.84 -11.44 11.27
CA GLY A 92 -7.44 -11.63 10.86
C GLY A 92 -6.92 -10.64 9.81
N LYS A 93 -7.64 -9.53 9.61
CA LYS A 93 -7.23 -8.47 8.66
C LYS A 93 -6.34 -7.44 9.34
N LYS A 94 -5.54 -6.73 8.55
CA LYS A 94 -4.71 -5.61 8.99
C LYS A 94 -5.16 -4.31 8.36
N VAL A 95 -5.07 -3.22 9.11
CA VAL A 95 -5.49 -1.89 8.67
C VAL A 95 -4.39 -0.89 8.96
N ILE A 96 -3.93 -0.18 7.94
CA ILE A 96 -2.89 0.84 8.04
C ILE A 96 -3.40 2.18 7.55
N ILE A 97 -2.80 3.26 8.03
CA ILE A 97 -3.10 4.62 7.56
C ILE A 97 -2.16 4.99 6.41
N SER A 98 -2.72 5.42 5.29
CA SER A 98 -1.95 5.91 4.15
C SER A 98 -1.76 7.42 4.23
N VAL A 99 -0.56 7.87 3.89
CA VAL A 99 -0.14 9.27 3.94
C VAL A 99 0.26 9.71 2.54
N GLY A 100 -0.41 10.73 2.01
CA GLY A 100 -0.09 11.30 0.70
C GLY A 100 -1.28 11.33 -0.25
N GLY A 101 -1.18 10.56 -1.32
CA GLY A 101 -2.09 10.62 -2.46
C GLY A 101 -1.82 11.80 -3.38
N GLN A 102 -2.54 11.87 -4.49
CA GLN A 102 -2.35 12.89 -5.54
C GLN A 102 -2.37 14.34 -5.01
N ASN A 103 -3.21 14.63 -4.02
CA ASN A 103 -3.38 15.96 -3.45
C ASN A 103 -2.67 16.12 -2.09
N GLY A 104 -1.88 15.15 -1.68
CA GLY A 104 -1.17 15.18 -0.41
C GLY A 104 -0.09 16.27 -0.37
N THR A 105 -0.03 17.00 0.75
CA THR A 105 0.90 18.11 0.95
C THR A 105 1.91 17.86 2.06
N ILE A 106 1.94 16.63 2.60
CA ILE A 106 2.85 16.26 3.68
C ILE A 106 4.28 16.22 3.16
N SER A 107 5.19 16.88 3.87
CA SER A 107 6.62 16.87 3.57
C SER A 107 7.43 16.56 4.82
N VAL A 108 8.33 15.58 4.69
CA VAL A 108 9.27 15.18 5.74
C VAL A 108 10.68 15.42 5.22
N SER A 109 11.22 16.63 5.45
CA SER A 109 12.43 17.11 4.78
C SER A 109 13.53 17.59 5.75
N ASP A 110 13.30 17.46 7.05
CA ASP A 110 14.26 17.78 8.11
C ASP A 110 14.01 16.94 9.37
N ALA A 111 14.86 17.11 10.37
CA ALA A 111 14.76 16.34 11.63
C ALA A 111 13.48 16.64 12.41
N THR A 112 12.99 17.86 12.37
CA THR A 112 11.76 18.28 13.07
C THR A 112 10.54 17.66 12.42
N SER A 113 10.41 17.74 11.10
CA SER A 113 9.29 17.12 10.36
C SER A 113 9.31 15.60 10.46
N ALA A 114 10.50 14.98 10.51
CA ALA A 114 10.64 13.54 10.73
C ALA A 114 10.10 13.14 12.13
N ALA A 115 10.46 13.88 13.17
CA ALA A 115 9.97 13.63 14.52
C ALA A 115 8.45 13.86 14.61
N ASN A 116 7.93 14.93 14.00
CA ASN A 116 6.50 15.21 13.98
C ASN A 116 5.72 14.13 13.25
N PHE A 117 6.22 13.62 12.14
CA PHE A 117 5.64 12.50 11.41
C PHE A 117 5.56 11.26 12.29
N ALA A 118 6.68 10.83 12.86
CA ALA A 118 6.73 9.65 13.73
C ALA A 118 5.80 9.78 14.93
N ASN A 119 5.78 10.94 15.60
CA ASN A 119 4.93 11.20 16.76
C ASN A 119 3.44 11.15 16.39
N SER A 120 3.04 11.81 15.31
CA SER A 120 1.64 11.89 14.90
C SER A 120 1.10 10.56 14.39
N VAL A 121 1.86 9.82 13.57
CA VAL A 121 1.46 8.48 13.11
C VAL A 121 1.35 7.52 14.30
N TYR A 122 2.29 7.57 15.24
CA TYR A 122 2.18 6.78 16.48
C TYR A 122 0.90 7.12 17.27
N GLY A 123 0.55 8.40 17.35
CA GLY A 123 -0.72 8.85 17.94
C GLY A 123 -1.94 8.26 17.26
N LEU A 124 -1.97 8.26 15.92
CA LEU A 124 -3.06 7.67 15.13
C LEU A 124 -3.14 6.15 15.34
N ILE A 125 -2.01 5.45 15.37
CA ILE A 125 -1.96 4.01 15.67
C ILE A 125 -2.62 3.72 17.01
N ARG A 126 -2.31 4.51 18.04
CA ARG A 126 -2.89 4.33 19.36
C ARG A 126 -4.36 4.70 19.46
N THR A 127 -4.78 5.73 18.74
CA THR A 127 -6.17 6.23 18.79
C THR A 127 -7.13 5.31 18.06
N TYR A 128 -6.75 4.87 16.85
CA TYR A 128 -7.66 4.12 15.97
C TYR A 128 -7.39 2.62 15.95
N GLY A 129 -6.21 2.17 16.40
CA GLY A 129 -5.81 0.78 16.34
C GLY A 129 -5.20 0.37 14.99
N PHE A 130 -4.62 1.31 14.23
CA PHE A 130 -3.91 0.98 13.01
C PHE A 130 -2.73 0.05 13.28
N ASP A 131 -2.45 -0.84 12.33
CA ASP A 131 -1.32 -1.78 12.38
C ASP A 131 -0.03 -1.21 11.77
N GLY A 132 -0.10 -0.02 11.20
CA GLY A 132 1.06 0.60 10.58
C GLY A 132 0.71 1.76 9.65
N VAL A 133 1.62 2.06 8.72
CA VAL A 133 1.56 3.20 7.84
C VAL A 133 1.95 2.84 6.41
N ASP A 134 1.29 3.48 5.45
CA ASP A 134 1.62 3.45 4.03
C ASP A 134 2.11 4.84 3.59
N ILE A 135 3.15 4.88 2.79
CA ILE A 135 3.71 6.12 2.23
C ILE A 135 3.39 6.19 0.74
N ASP A 136 2.51 7.11 0.39
CA ASP A 136 2.02 7.37 -0.96
C ASP A 136 2.21 8.85 -1.34
N LEU A 137 3.40 9.40 -1.07
CA LEU A 137 3.73 10.78 -1.41
C LEU A 137 4.04 10.90 -2.90
N GLU A 138 3.14 11.52 -3.65
CA GLU A 138 3.26 11.68 -5.10
C GLU A 138 3.91 13.00 -5.53
N ASN A 139 4.15 13.92 -4.58
CA ASN A 139 4.71 15.25 -4.83
C ASN A 139 6.17 15.39 -4.34
N GLY A 140 6.88 14.28 -4.28
CA GLY A 140 8.27 14.21 -3.87
C GLY A 140 8.47 13.59 -2.50
N ILE A 141 9.66 13.02 -2.30
CA ILE A 141 10.05 12.38 -1.05
C ILE A 141 11.52 12.67 -0.74
N ASN A 142 11.81 12.88 0.54
CA ASN A 142 13.18 12.92 1.04
C ASN A 142 13.50 11.57 1.67
N PRO A 143 14.32 10.72 1.03
CA PRO A 143 14.54 9.36 1.48
C PRO A 143 15.28 9.28 2.83
N THR A 144 16.12 10.25 3.13
CA THR A 144 16.91 10.28 4.38
C THR A 144 16.01 10.58 5.57
N TYR A 145 15.22 11.64 5.51
CA TYR A 145 14.39 12.05 6.64
C TYR A 145 13.14 11.19 6.78
N MET A 146 12.56 10.70 5.68
CA MET A 146 11.46 9.74 5.78
C MET A 146 11.96 8.41 6.37
N ALA A 147 13.13 7.92 6.01
CA ALA A 147 13.73 6.74 6.64
C ALA A 147 13.94 6.94 8.14
N SER A 148 14.44 8.11 8.53
CA SER A 148 14.57 8.47 9.96
C SER A 148 13.22 8.44 10.69
N ALA A 149 12.18 9.03 10.10
CA ALA A 149 10.85 9.04 10.67
C ALA A 149 10.29 7.61 10.86
N LEU A 150 10.43 6.76 9.86
CA LEU A 150 9.94 5.38 9.89
C LEU A 150 10.73 4.51 10.88
N HIS A 151 12.04 4.69 11.01
CA HIS A 151 12.83 4.02 12.04
C HIS A 151 12.45 4.49 13.46
N GLN A 152 12.20 5.78 13.68
CA GLN A 152 11.69 6.29 14.94
C GLN A 152 10.33 5.67 15.29
N LEU A 153 9.43 5.58 14.32
CA LEU A 153 8.12 4.96 14.50
C LEU A 153 8.26 3.47 14.83
N SER A 154 9.10 2.74 14.09
CA SER A 154 9.36 1.31 14.30
C SER A 154 9.96 1.04 15.69
N ALA A 155 10.86 1.89 16.15
CA ALA A 155 11.43 1.78 17.50
C ALA A 155 10.37 1.92 18.61
N ARG A 156 9.31 2.68 18.38
CA ARG A 156 8.22 2.89 19.33
C ARG A 156 7.15 1.80 19.29
N VAL A 157 6.83 1.31 18.11
CA VAL A 157 5.77 0.30 17.89
C VAL A 157 6.31 -1.12 18.05
N GLY A 158 7.52 -1.37 17.60
CA GLY A 158 8.14 -2.70 17.60
C GLY A 158 7.96 -3.46 16.29
N SER A 159 8.34 -4.74 16.31
CA SER A 159 8.41 -5.60 15.12
C SER A 159 7.05 -5.91 14.46
N GLY A 160 5.95 -5.59 15.12
CA GLY A 160 4.60 -5.75 14.55
C GLY A 160 4.17 -4.63 13.62
N LEU A 161 4.96 -3.54 13.48
CA LEU A 161 4.64 -2.41 12.62
C LEU A 161 4.66 -2.84 11.14
N ILE A 162 3.57 -2.55 10.43
CA ILE A 162 3.49 -2.73 8.98
C ILE A 162 3.85 -1.40 8.31
N ILE A 163 4.82 -1.43 7.41
CA ILE A 163 5.22 -0.28 6.59
C ILE A 163 5.12 -0.67 5.13
N THR A 164 4.31 0.07 4.37
CA THR A 164 4.20 -0.09 2.92
C THR A 164 4.57 1.21 2.20
N LEU A 165 5.00 1.09 0.96
CA LEU A 165 5.27 2.21 0.06
C LEU A 165 4.46 2.00 -1.22
N ALA A 166 3.96 3.08 -1.80
CA ALA A 166 3.22 3.06 -3.07
C ALA A 166 3.83 4.02 -4.11
N PRO A 167 5.10 3.83 -4.49
CA PRO A 167 5.75 4.72 -5.45
C PRO A 167 5.13 4.61 -6.85
N GLN A 168 5.26 5.69 -7.62
CA GLN A 168 5.02 5.66 -9.06
C GLN A 168 6.16 4.90 -9.76
N THR A 169 5.93 4.43 -10.99
CA THR A 169 6.94 3.67 -11.74
C THR A 169 8.22 4.46 -11.96
N ILE A 170 8.11 5.77 -12.22
CA ILE A 170 9.26 6.64 -12.43
C ILE A 170 10.16 6.74 -11.19
N ASP A 171 9.60 6.56 -10.00
CA ASP A 171 10.33 6.64 -8.74
C ASP A 171 11.10 5.36 -8.39
N MET A 172 11.00 4.33 -9.23
CA MET A 172 11.59 3.00 -9.02
C MET A 172 12.36 2.49 -10.24
N GLN A 173 12.80 3.38 -11.12
CA GLN A 173 13.57 3.01 -12.33
C GLN A 173 15.05 2.74 -12.02
N SER A 174 15.56 3.31 -10.94
CA SER A 174 16.96 3.20 -10.54
C SER A 174 17.06 3.24 -9.02
N THR A 175 18.10 2.59 -8.46
CA THR A 175 18.41 2.62 -7.03
C THR A 175 18.75 4.02 -6.52
N GLY A 176 19.00 4.98 -7.42
CA GLY A 176 19.22 6.39 -7.09
C GLY A 176 17.93 7.20 -6.93
N ASP A 177 16.77 6.68 -7.33
CA ASP A 177 15.50 7.37 -7.21
C ASP A 177 15.04 7.42 -5.76
N GLY A 178 14.33 8.50 -5.39
CA GLY A 178 14.03 8.79 -3.99
C GLY A 178 13.29 7.67 -3.26
N TYR A 179 12.26 7.09 -3.85
CA TYR A 179 11.55 5.97 -3.24
C TYR A 179 12.38 4.69 -3.20
N PHE A 180 13.21 4.45 -4.23
CA PHE A 180 14.08 3.27 -4.22
C PHE A 180 15.12 3.39 -3.10
N GLN A 181 15.74 4.57 -2.94
CA GLN A 181 16.64 4.85 -1.82
C GLN A 181 15.92 4.66 -0.47
N LEU A 182 14.69 5.18 -0.32
CA LEU A 182 13.90 4.98 0.89
C LEU A 182 13.68 3.50 1.17
N ALA A 183 13.23 2.73 0.18
CA ALA A 183 12.97 1.30 0.34
C ALA A 183 14.22 0.54 0.79
N LEU A 184 15.38 0.84 0.21
CA LEU A 184 16.65 0.24 0.61
C LEU A 184 17.09 0.70 2.01
N ASN A 185 16.92 1.97 2.34
CA ASN A 185 17.28 2.53 3.65
C ASN A 185 16.45 1.93 4.80
N ILE A 186 15.21 1.51 4.54
CA ILE A 186 14.32 0.89 5.53
C ILE A 186 14.08 -0.60 5.28
N LYS A 187 14.92 -1.25 4.48
CA LYS A 187 14.75 -2.66 4.11
C LYS A 187 14.60 -3.59 5.33
N ASP A 188 15.21 -3.24 6.44
CA ASP A 188 15.12 -3.94 7.73
C ASP A 188 13.73 -3.92 8.35
N ILE A 189 12.93 -2.88 8.09
CA ILE A 189 11.58 -2.68 8.66
C ILE A 189 10.47 -2.61 7.61
N LEU A 190 10.81 -2.61 6.34
CA LEU A 190 9.86 -2.52 5.21
C LEU A 190 9.09 -3.81 5.04
N THR A 191 7.77 -3.71 4.93
CA THR A 191 6.89 -4.85 4.68
C THR A 191 6.67 -5.09 3.18
N ILE A 192 6.16 -4.09 2.44
CA ILE A 192 5.84 -4.22 1.01
C ILE A 192 6.06 -2.90 0.28
N VAL A 193 6.62 -2.96 -0.93
CA VAL A 193 6.51 -1.91 -1.94
C VAL A 193 5.43 -2.32 -2.92
N ASN A 194 4.32 -1.61 -2.91
CA ASN A 194 3.21 -1.75 -3.85
C ASN A 194 3.32 -0.65 -4.92
N MET A 195 4.27 -0.79 -5.84
CA MET A 195 4.43 0.21 -6.90
C MET A 195 3.15 0.35 -7.73
N GLN A 196 2.84 1.57 -8.16
CA GLN A 196 1.68 1.89 -9.00
C GLN A 196 2.03 1.65 -10.47
N TYR A 197 1.58 0.53 -11.04
CA TYR A 197 1.79 0.18 -12.46
C TYR A 197 0.72 0.80 -13.38
N TYR A 198 0.28 2.02 -13.07
CA TYR A 198 -0.78 2.74 -13.78
C TYR A 198 -0.49 4.24 -13.78
N ASN A 199 -1.18 5.00 -14.63
CA ASN A 199 -0.93 6.43 -14.85
C ASN A 199 0.55 6.73 -15.18
N SER A 200 1.19 5.85 -15.91
CA SER A 200 2.65 5.81 -16.04
C SER A 200 3.12 6.06 -17.47
N GLY A 201 2.38 5.56 -18.47
CA GLY A 201 2.88 5.46 -19.83
C GLY A 201 3.89 4.32 -20.01
N SER A 202 4.83 4.49 -20.95
CA SER A 202 5.87 3.49 -21.20
C SER A 202 7.11 3.75 -20.34
N MET A 203 7.73 2.67 -19.84
CA MET A 203 8.94 2.71 -19.01
C MET A 203 9.94 1.64 -19.43
N LEU A 204 11.20 1.82 -19.02
CA LEU A 204 12.23 0.80 -19.18
C LEU A 204 11.99 -0.35 -18.19
N GLY A 205 12.17 -1.58 -18.67
CA GLY A 205 12.30 -2.76 -17.82
C GLY A 205 13.74 -3.01 -17.40
N CYS A 206 13.96 -4.05 -16.59
CA CYS A 206 15.30 -4.40 -16.08
C CYS A 206 16.29 -4.85 -17.17
N ASN A 207 15.81 -5.20 -18.35
CA ASN A 207 16.64 -5.55 -19.51
C ASN A 207 16.94 -4.37 -20.45
N GLY A 208 16.50 -3.15 -20.09
CA GLY A 208 16.68 -1.94 -20.89
C GLY A 208 15.72 -1.78 -22.08
N ASN A 209 14.79 -2.69 -22.26
CA ASN A 209 13.75 -2.55 -23.25
C ASN A 209 12.59 -1.69 -22.71
N VAL A 210 11.89 -1.00 -23.63
CA VAL A 210 10.70 -0.21 -23.28
C VAL A 210 9.46 -1.09 -23.28
N TYR A 211 8.67 -0.98 -22.22
CA TYR A 211 7.40 -1.68 -22.08
C TYR A 211 6.27 -0.66 -21.87
N SER A 212 5.09 -0.96 -22.42
CA SER A 212 3.92 -0.10 -22.32
C SER A 212 3.05 -0.51 -21.14
N GLU A 213 2.55 0.47 -20.37
CA GLU A 213 1.55 0.18 -19.33
C GLU A 213 0.33 -0.54 -19.91
N GLY A 214 -0.39 -1.28 -19.09
CA GLY A 214 -1.52 -2.08 -19.54
C GLY A 214 -1.15 -3.41 -20.18
N THR A 215 0.07 -3.90 -19.94
CA THR A 215 0.56 -5.19 -20.43
C THR A 215 1.18 -6.02 -19.33
N GLU A 216 1.17 -7.35 -19.47
CA GLU A 216 1.84 -8.25 -18.52
C GLU A 216 3.35 -7.98 -18.46
N ASP A 217 3.99 -7.77 -19.60
CA ASP A 217 5.44 -7.51 -19.65
C ASP A 217 5.83 -6.24 -18.89
N PHE A 218 4.97 -5.22 -18.88
CA PHE A 218 5.17 -4.02 -18.06
C PHE A 218 5.24 -4.37 -16.56
N LEU A 219 4.35 -5.24 -16.10
CA LEU A 219 4.31 -5.66 -14.69
C LEU A 219 5.57 -6.45 -14.32
N THR A 220 5.93 -7.43 -15.11
CA THR A 220 7.03 -8.34 -14.81
C THR A 220 8.40 -7.72 -15.01
N ALA A 221 8.59 -6.95 -16.10
CA ALA A 221 9.88 -6.31 -16.38
C ALA A 221 10.20 -5.14 -15.44
N LEU A 222 9.18 -4.41 -14.93
CA LEU A 222 9.41 -3.36 -13.95
C LEU A 222 9.55 -3.91 -12.52
N ALA A 223 8.80 -4.96 -12.16
CA ALA A 223 9.03 -5.66 -10.89
C ALA A 223 10.47 -6.19 -10.82
N CYS A 224 11.00 -6.68 -11.93
CA CYS A 224 12.38 -7.15 -12.06
C CYS A 224 13.42 -6.09 -11.64
N ILE A 225 13.18 -4.81 -11.91
CA ILE A 225 14.09 -3.72 -11.49
C ILE A 225 14.22 -3.69 -9.96
N GLN A 226 13.11 -3.79 -9.23
CA GLN A 226 13.10 -3.78 -7.78
C GLN A 226 13.81 -5.01 -7.20
N LEU A 227 13.57 -6.17 -7.80
CA LEU A 227 14.14 -7.45 -7.37
C LEU A 227 15.66 -7.50 -7.61
N GLN A 228 16.12 -7.04 -8.77
CA GLN A 228 17.54 -6.93 -9.07
C GLN A 228 18.23 -5.80 -8.29
N GLY A 229 17.51 -4.74 -7.96
CA GLY A 229 18.01 -3.58 -7.23
C GLY A 229 18.19 -3.80 -5.72
N GLY A 230 17.81 -4.95 -5.20
CA GLY A 230 18.14 -5.35 -3.83
C GLY A 230 16.96 -5.54 -2.87
N LEU A 231 15.71 -5.34 -3.29
CA LEU A 231 14.55 -5.70 -2.47
C LEU A 231 14.38 -7.22 -2.44
N ARG A 232 13.95 -7.74 -1.29
CA ARG A 232 13.58 -9.14 -1.21
C ARG A 232 12.25 -9.37 -1.96
N PRO A 233 12.03 -10.54 -2.56
CA PRO A 233 10.76 -10.83 -3.24
C PRO A 233 9.53 -10.65 -2.33
N ASP A 234 9.64 -10.98 -1.05
CA ASP A 234 8.58 -10.79 -0.05
C ASP A 234 8.30 -9.32 0.30
N GLN A 235 9.06 -8.39 -0.27
CA GLN A 235 8.85 -6.94 -0.16
C GLN A 235 8.29 -6.31 -1.46
N VAL A 236 8.02 -7.08 -2.49
CA VAL A 236 7.58 -6.57 -3.81
C VAL A 236 6.18 -7.05 -4.13
N GLY A 237 5.27 -6.10 -4.35
CA GLY A 237 3.89 -6.34 -4.77
C GLY A 237 3.56 -5.55 -6.05
N LEU A 238 2.47 -5.94 -6.71
CA LEU A 238 2.00 -5.33 -7.96
C LEU A 238 0.75 -4.49 -7.70
N GLY A 239 0.84 -3.17 -7.87
CA GLY A 239 -0.27 -2.24 -7.69
C GLY A 239 -0.97 -1.91 -9.01
N LEU A 240 -2.28 -2.14 -9.09
CA LEU A 240 -3.07 -1.93 -10.31
C LEU A 240 -4.46 -1.35 -10.01
N PRO A 241 -5.07 -0.64 -10.98
CA PRO A 241 -6.44 -0.16 -10.82
C PRO A 241 -7.44 -1.32 -10.76
N ALA A 242 -8.47 -1.20 -9.93
CA ALA A 242 -9.52 -2.21 -9.81
C ALA A 242 -10.45 -2.28 -11.01
N SER A 243 -10.54 -1.18 -11.75
CA SER A 243 -11.36 -1.06 -12.97
C SER A 243 -10.80 0.01 -13.90
N GLY A 244 -11.29 0.04 -15.14
CA GLY A 244 -10.91 1.09 -16.09
C GLY A 244 -11.33 2.51 -15.68
N SER A 245 -12.24 2.64 -14.72
CA SER A 245 -12.66 3.94 -14.17
C SER A 245 -11.80 4.41 -13.00
N ALA A 246 -10.93 3.56 -12.47
CA ALA A 246 -10.15 3.85 -11.27
C ALA A 246 -8.88 4.67 -11.55
N ALA A 247 -8.40 4.68 -12.79
CA ALA A 247 -7.20 5.41 -13.22
C ALA A 247 -7.32 5.88 -14.66
N GLY A 248 -6.49 6.82 -15.06
CA GLY A 248 -6.44 7.35 -16.43
C GLY A 248 -5.84 6.37 -17.45
N GLY A 249 -4.99 5.45 -16.99
CA GLY A 249 -4.34 4.44 -17.83
C GLY A 249 -3.78 3.30 -16.99
N GLY A 250 -3.44 2.19 -17.63
CA GLY A 250 -2.76 1.06 -16.97
C GLY A 250 -3.68 -0.05 -16.44
N TYR A 251 -5.01 0.09 -16.59
CA TYR A 251 -5.90 -1.00 -16.22
C TYR A 251 -5.61 -2.25 -17.06
N VAL A 252 -5.55 -3.39 -16.39
CA VAL A 252 -5.51 -4.72 -16.99
C VAL A 252 -6.59 -5.60 -16.37
N SER A 253 -7.07 -6.61 -17.11
CA SER A 253 -7.94 -7.59 -16.48
C SER A 253 -7.20 -8.33 -15.36
N PRO A 254 -7.86 -8.73 -14.29
CA PRO A 254 -7.21 -9.45 -13.18
C PRO A 254 -6.48 -10.73 -13.60
N SER A 255 -6.90 -11.37 -14.68
CA SER A 255 -6.19 -12.54 -15.26
C SER A 255 -4.78 -12.22 -15.73
N VAL A 256 -4.53 -11.00 -16.19
CA VAL A 256 -3.18 -10.53 -16.59
C VAL A 256 -2.30 -10.37 -15.35
N ILE A 257 -2.86 -9.90 -14.23
CA ILE A 257 -2.15 -9.81 -12.96
C ILE A 257 -1.77 -11.21 -12.47
N ASN A 258 -2.69 -12.16 -12.55
CA ASN A 258 -2.42 -13.56 -12.18
C ASN A 258 -1.32 -14.17 -13.05
N ALA A 259 -1.32 -13.90 -14.36
CA ALA A 259 -0.26 -14.34 -15.26
C ALA A 259 1.09 -13.72 -14.90
N ALA A 260 1.13 -12.41 -14.58
CA ALA A 260 2.35 -11.75 -14.13
C ALA A 260 2.88 -12.36 -12.81
N LEU A 261 2.01 -12.66 -11.86
CA LEU A 261 2.37 -13.32 -10.62
C LEU A 261 2.92 -14.74 -10.86
N ASP A 262 2.32 -15.51 -11.76
CA ASP A 262 2.85 -16.82 -12.17
C ASP A 262 4.21 -16.70 -12.84
N CYS A 263 4.38 -15.71 -13.70
CA CYS A 263 5.66 -15.45 -14.37
C CYS A 263 6.76 -15.16 -13.34
N LEU A 264 6.49 -14.30 -12.38
CA LEU A 264 7.45 -13.94 -11.31
C LEU A 264 7.70 -15.11 -10.35
N ALA A 265 6.64 -15.76 -9.87
CA ALA A 265 6.76 -16.79 -8.83
C ALA A 265 7.25 -18.15 -9.38
N ARG A 266 6.83 -18.53 -10.58
CA ARG A 266 7.01 -19.88 -11.14
C ARG A 266 7.75 -19.93 -12.48
N GLY A 267 7.87 -18.77 -13.17
CA GLY A 267 8.41 -18.71 -14.53
C GLY A 267 7.48 -19.31 -15.59
N THR A 268 6.17 -19.35 -15.30
CA THR A 268 5.11 -19.83 -16.20
C THR A 268 4.16 -18.68 -16.57
N ASN A 269 3.44 -18.83 -17.67
CA ASN A 269 2.49 -17.83 -18.19
C ASN A 269 3.11 -16.45 -18.46
N CYS A 270 4.42 -16.37 -18.66
CA CYS A 270 5.09 -15.13 -19.04
C CYS A 270 4.66 -14.67 -20.44
N GLY A 271 4.66 -13.35 -20.64
CA GLY A 271 4.56 -12.75 -21.95
C GLY A 271 5.89 -12.86 -22.73
N SER A 272 6.25 -11.79 -23.43
CA SER A 272 7.54 -11.74 -24.14
C SER A 272 8.74 -11.58 -23.19
N PHE A 273 8.54 -10.93 -22.03
CA PHE A 273 9.56 -10.83 -21.00
C PHE A 273 9.47 -12.02 -20.04
N LYS A 274 10.62 -12.59 -19.72
CA LYS A 274 10.75 -13.62 -18.71
C LYS A 274 11.96 -13.32 -17.81
N PRO A 275 11.79 -13.22 -16.50
CA PRO A 275 12.92 -13.08 -15.57
C PRO A 275 13.90 -14.25 -15.68
N SER A 276 15.18 -13.98 -15.40
CA SER A 276 16.22 -15.01 -15.43
C SER A 276 16.12 -16.05 -14.30
N THR A 277 15.36 -15.73 -13.26
CA THR A 277 15.09 -16.61 -12.12
C THR A 277 13.64 -16.45 -11.67
N THR A 278 13.19 -17.33 -10.78
CA THR A 278 11.86 -17.25 -10.17
C THR A 278 11.91 -16.67 -8.77
N TYR A 279 10.80 -16.08 -8.35
CA TYR A 279 10.63 -15.42 -7.07
C TYR A 279 9.38 -15.95 -6.34
N PRO A 280 9.44 -17.20 -5.80
CA PRO A 280 8.26 -17.85 -5.20
C PRO A 280 7.64 -17.07 -4.03
N SER A 281 8.41 -16.20 -3.37
CA SER A 281 7.94 -15.39 -2.26
C SER A 281 7.51 -13.97 -2.67
N ILE A 282 7.26 -13.69 -3.96
CA ILE A 282 6.68 -12.41 -4.41
C ILE A 282 5.47 -12.06 -3.53
N ARG A 283 5.40 -10.81 -3.04
CA ARG A 283 4.49 -10.52 -1.92
C ARG A 283 3.03 -10.53 -2.30
N GLY A 284 2.67 -10.14 -3.48
CA GLY A 284 1.27 -10.18 -3.92
C GLY A 284 0.85 -8.99 -4.76
N ALA A 285 -0.36 -8.50 -4.53
CA ALA A 285 -0.95 -7.44 -5.32
C ALA A 285 -1.62 -6.38 -4.45
N MET A 286 -1.80 -5.20 -5.03
CA MET A 286 -2.52 -4.08 -4.44
C MET A 286 -3.49 -3.50 -5.46
N THR A 287 -4.59 -2.91 -5.01
CA THR A 287 -5.47 -2.17 -5.90
C THR A 287 -5.88 -0.80 -5.38
N TRP A 288 -5.94 0.14 -6.27
CA TRP A 288 -6.70 1.38 -6.18
C TRP A 288 -8.00 1.20 -6.94
N SER A 289 -9.13 1.05 -6.32
CA SER A 289 -9.37 1.01 -4.89
C SER A 289 -10.43 -0.06 -4.57
N ILE A 290 -10.64 -0.32 -3.30
CA ILE A 290 -11.71 -1.22 -2.84
C ILE A 290 -13.09 -0.70 -3.30
N SER A 291 -13.31 0.62 -3.26
CA SER A 291 -14.54 1.23 -3.75
C SER A 291 -14.75 1.05 -5.24
N TRP A 292 -13.70 1.19 -6.05
CA TRP A 292 -13.76 0.92 -7.49
C TRP A 292 -13.91 -0.58 -7.80
N ASP A 293 -13.33 -1.45 -6.98
CA ASP A 293 -13.54 -2.89 -7.07
C ASP A 293 -15.01 -3.25 -6.78
N ALA A 294 -15.60 -2.67 -5.73
CA ALA A 294 -17.02 -2.84 -5.42
C ALA A 294 -17.92 -2.37 -6.58
N SER A 295 -17.60 -1.24 -7.19
CA SER A 295 -18.32 -0.73 -8.36
C SER A 295 -18.21 -1.66 -9.59
N ASN A 296 -17.18 -2.52 -9.62
CA ASN A 296 -16.92 -3.50 -10.68
C ASN A 296 -17.23 -4.96 -10.25
N GLY A 297 -18.15 -5.13 -9.29
CA GLY A 297 -18.58 -6.44 -8.81
C GLY A 297 -17.52 -7.25 -8.10
N TYR A 298 -16.50 -6.61 -7.51
CA TYR A 298 -15.37 -7.24 -6.84
C TYR A 298 -14.55 -8.17 -7.74
N ASN A 299 -14.51 -7.87 -9.03
CA ASN A 299 -13.78 -8.69 -10.00
C ASN A 299 -12.28 -8.79 -9.67
N PHE A 300 -11.68 -7.72 -9.16
CA PHE A 300 -10.27 -7.71 -8.76
C PHE A 300 -10.03 -8.68 -7.58
N ALA A 301 -10.69 -8.45 -6.46
CA ALA A 301 -10.47 -9.23 -5.25
C ALA A 301 -10.85 -10.72 -5.44
N ASN A 302 -11.98 -10.97 -6.10
CA ASN A 302 -12.48 -12.33 -6.31
C ASN A 302 -11.66 -13.16 -7.31
N THR A 303 -10.88 -12.50 -8.18
CA THR A 303 -9.99 -13.17 -9.16
C THR A 303 -8.56 -13.29 -8.64
N VAL A 304 -8.04 -12.22 -8.00
CA VAL A 304 -6.62 -12.19 -7.61
C VAL A 304 -6.36 -12.94 -6.30
N LYS A 305 -7.22 -12.81 -5.28
CA LYS A 305 -6.96 -13.45 -3.99
C LYS A 305 -6.92 -14.99 -4.04
N PRO A 306 -7.85 -15.68 -4.71
CA PRO A 306 -7.74 -17.13 -4.85
C PRO A 306 -6.46 -17.56 -5.55
N HIS A 307 -6.01 -16.79 -6.54
CA HIS A 307 -4.75 -17.04 -7.24
C HIS A 307 -3.53 -16.86 -6.31
N LEU A 308 -3.50 -15.78 -5.53
CA LEU A 308 -2.46 -15.56 -4.52
C LEU A 308 -2.37 -16.72 -3.54
N ASN A 309 -3.50 -17.27 -3.12
CA ASN A 309 -3.55 -18.44 -2.22
C ASN A 309 -3.01 -19.72 -2.87
N SER A 310 -2.93 -19.78 -4.19
CA SER A 310 -2.40 -20.92 -4.95
C SER A 310 -0.88 -20.82 -5.21
N LEU A 311 -0.27 -19.67 -4.97
CA LEU A 311 1.17 -19.48 -5.18
C LEU A 311 2.01 -20.27 -4.16
N PRO A 312 3.27 -20.61 -4.51
CA PRO A 312 4.14 -21.42 -3.65
C PRO A 312 4.43 -20.82 -2.28
#